data_9715ced5edee9bc32c5544c69a183737
#
_entry.id   9715ced5edee9bc32c5544c69a183737
#
_cell.length_a   1.000
_cell.length_b   1.000
_cell.length_c   1.000
_cell.angle_alpha   90.00
_cell.angle_beta   90.00
_cell.angle_gamma   90.00
#
_symmetry.space_group_name_H-M   'P 1'
#
loop_
_entity.id
_entity.type
_entity.pdbx_description
1 polymer ?
#
loop_
_entity_poly.entity_id
_entity_poly.type
_entity_poly.pdbx_seq_one_letter_code
_entity_poly.pdbx_strand_id
1 'polypeptide(L)'
;MSPEQAFKLTYATMFNPPEELHTRYDEVLKKLKSEFGKDHPMLINGKDVFADEKFDNRSPADTNVLIGTFQKGSSEHAKAALAAARKAARGWAFTPWQE
;
A
#
# COMPACT_ATOMS: atom_id res chain seq x y z
N MET A 1 15.94 3.29 -25.84
CA MET A 1 15.54 2.33 -24.83
C MET A 1 14.20 1.76 -25.25
N SER A 2 14.14 0.49 -25.52
CA SER A 2 12.86 -0.18 -25.71
C SER A 2 12.10 -0.10 -24.39
N PRO A 3 10.82 0.26 -24.35
CA PRO A 3 10.05 0.13 -23.13
C PRO A 3 10.13 -1.33 -22.72
N GLU A 4 10.61 -1.59 -21.51
CA GLU A 4 10.51 -2.91 -20.91
C GLU A 4 9.09 -3.38 -21.09
N GLN A 5 8.89 -4.41 -21.90
CA GLN A 5 7.57 -5.02 -22.00
C GLN A 5 7.20 -5.50 -20.60
N ALA A 6 6.29 -4.78 -19.99
CA ALA A 6 5.81 -5.16 -18.67
C ALA A 6 5.33 -6.61 -18.72
N PHE A 7 5.90 -7.46 -17.88
CA PHE A 7 5.46 -8.84 -17.73
C PHE A 7 3.96 -8.87 -17.51
N LYS A 8 3.24 -9.65 -18.31
CA LYS A 8 1.80 -9.76 -18.21
C LYS A 8 1.40 -11.19 -17.87
N LEU A 9 0.78 -11.36 -16.71
CA LEU A 9 0.21 -12.64 -16.32
C LEU A 9 -1.13 -12.80 -17.04
N THR A 10 -1.26 -13.89 -17.81
CA THR A 10 -2.48 -14.26 -18.54
C THR A 10 -2.90 -15.68 -18.18
N TYR A 11 -4.10 -16.08 -18.58
CA TYR A 11 -4.53 -17.48 -18.40
C TYR A 11 -3.58 -18.49 -19.06
N ALA A 12 -2.96 -18.12 -20.17
CA ALA A 12 -2.00 -18.98 -20.86
C ALA A 12 -0.69 -19.17 -20.07
N THR A 13 -0.27 -18.19 -19.27
CA THR A 13 0.97 -18.20 -18.52
C THR A 13 0.80 -18.54 -17.04
N MET A 14 -0.44 -18.61 -16.56
CA MET A 14 -0.74 -18.82 -15.13
C MET A 14 -0.24 -20.16 -14.60
N PHE A 15 -0.35 -21.24 -15.39
CA PHE A 15 0.02 -22.61 -14.97
C PHE A 15 1.49 -22.94 -15.20
N ASN A 16 2.17 -22.17 -16.03
CA ASN A 16 3.59 -22.28 -16.28
C ASN A 16 4.18 -20.88 -16.44
N PRO A 17 4.27 -20.12 -15.34
CA PRO A 17 4.77 -18.76 -15.40
C PRO A 17 6.23 -18.73 -15.86
N PRO A 18 6.64 -17.70 -16.61
CA PRO A 18 8.02 -17.53 -17.01
C PRO A 18 8.92 -17.30 -15.80
N GLU A 19 10.19 -17.69 -15.93
CA GLU A 19 11.21 -17.53 -14.88
C GLU A 19 11.33 -16.06 -14.39
N GLU A 20 11.06 -15.10 -15.25
CA GLU A 20 11.02 -13.68 -14.90
C GLU A 20 10.04 -13.36 -13.75
N LEU A 21 8.91 -14.06 -13.67
CA LEU A 21 7.96 -13.89 -12.56
C LEU A 21 8.62 -14.24 -11.22
N HIS A 22 9.32 -15.37 -11.16
CA HIS A 22 9.99 -15.84 -9.95
C HIS A 22 11.12 -14.90 -9.55
N THR A 23 11.92 -14.48 -10.51
CA THR A 23 13.04 -13.54 -10.27
C THR A 23 12.53 -12.20 -9.73
N ARG A 24 11.51 -11.62 -10.35
CA ARG A 24 10.91 -10.37 -9.89
C ARG A 24 10.25 -10.50 -8.51
N TYR A 25 9.59 -11.62 -8.25
CA TYR A 25 9.01 -11.90 -6.93
C TYR A 25 10.09 -11.92 -5.83
N ASP A 26 11.19 -12.63 -6.07
CA ASP A 26 12.28 -12.73 -5.10
C ASP A 26 12.96 -11.37 -4.85
N GLU A 27 13.14 -10.57 -5.88
CA GLU A 27 13.69 -9.21 -5.78
C GLU A 27 12.77 -8.31 -4.94
N VAL A 28 11.48 -8.33 -5.24
CA VAL A 28 10.47 -7.54 -4.49
C VAL A 28 10.40 -8.00 -3.04
N LEU A 29 10.49 -9.31 -2.78
CA LEU A 29 10.49 -9.85 -1.43
C LEU A 29 11.69 -9.38 -0.61
N LYS A 30 12.88 -9.35 -1.21
CA LYS A 30 14.10 -8.80 -0.57
C LYS A 30 13.93 -7.33 -0.23
N LYS A 31 13.42 -6.54 -1.19
CA LYS A 31 13.14 -5.12 -0.99
C LYS A 31 12.13 -4.92 0.13
N LEU A 32 11.03 -5.67 0.12
CA LEU A 32 9.99 -5.58 1.14
C LEU A 32 10.52 -5.89 2.54
N LYS A 33 11.34 -6.92 2.68
CA LYS A 33 11.97 -7.28 3.97
C LYS A 33 12.86 -6.16 4.52
N SER A 34 13.53 -5.41 3.66
CA SER A 34 14.34 -4.25 4.07
C SER A 34 13.50 -3.08 4.59
N GLU A 35 12.21 -3.08 4.30
CA GLU A 35 11.25 -2.05 4.72
C GLU A 35 10.46 -2.41 5.98
N PHE A 36 10.64 -3.61 6.51
CA PHE A 36 9.96 -4.04 7.73
C PHE A 36 10.34 -3.20 8.95
N GLY A 37 9.41 -3.08 9.89
CA GLY A 37 9.60 -2.34 11.13
C GLY A 37 9.42 -0.84 11.03
N LYS A 38 9.06 -0.31 9.88
CA LYS A 38 8.81 1.12 9.70
C LYS A 38 7.51 1.56 10.39
N ASP A 39 7.48 2.83 10.76
CA ASP A 39 6.29 3.52 11.25
C ASP A 39 5.49 4.07 10.06
N HIS A 40 4.28 3.55 9.88
CA HIS A 40 3.42 3.89 8.76
C HIS A 40 2.36 4.90 9.18
N PRO A 41 2.34 6.09 8.57
CA PRO A 41 1.32 7.09 8.85
C PRO A 41 -0.05 6.72 8.28
N MET A 42 -1.09 7.37 8.78
CA MET A 42 -2.36 7.47 8.07
C MET A 42 -2.22 8.49 6.94
N LEU A 43 -2.92 8.30 5.85
CA LEU A 43 -3.02 9.29 4.79
C LEU A 43 -4.38 9.98 4.87
N ILE A 44 -4.38 11.24 5.28
CA ILE A 44 -5.60 12.04 5.39
C ILE A 44 -5.39 13.35 4.64
N ASN A 45 -6.27 13.65 3.71
CA ASN A 45 -6.20 14.85 2.88
C ASN A 45 -4.85 15.02 2.15
N GLY A 46 -4.30 13.91 1.66
CA GLY A 46 -3.02 13.88 0.94
C GLY A 46 -1.79 14.11 1.81
N LYS A 47 -1.92 14.06 3.13
CA LYS A 47 -0.83 14.29 4.10
C LYS A 47 -0.64 13.10 5.01
N ASP A 48 0.61 12.87 5.40
CA ASP A 48 0.96 11.89 6.43
C ASP A 48 0.52 12.40 7.81
N VAL A 49 -0.26 11.57 8.51
CA VAL A 49 -0.79 11.89 9.83
C VAL A 49 -0.40 10.80 10.81
N PHE A 50 0.24 11.18 11.90
CA PHE A 50 0.63 10.29 12.98
C PHE A 50 -0.31 10.44 14.17
N ALA A 51 -0.57 9.35 14.88
CA ALA A 51 -1.38 9.33 16.09
C ALA A 51 -0.50 9.23 17.33
N ASP A 52 -1.06 9.60 18.49
CA ASP A 52 -0.38 9.43 19.78
C ASP A 52 -0.23 7.95 20.13
N GLU A 53 -1.22 7.13 19.83
CA GLU A 53 -1.19 5.70 20.03
C GLU A 53 -0.91 4.95 18.73
N LYS A 54 -0.16 3.86 18.84
CA LYS A 54 0.24 3.01 17.71
C LYS A 54 0.07 1.54 18.07
N PHE A 55 0.06 0.69 17.06
CA PHE A 55 0.08 -0.75 17.24
C PHE A 55 1.04 -1.42 16.28
N ASP A 56 1.61 -2.53 16.73
CA ASP A 56 2.50 -3.35 15.93
C ASP A 56 1.72 -4.39 15.14
N ASN A 57 2.12 -4.57 13.89
CA ASN A 57 1.65 -5.68 13.06
C ASN A 57 2.79 -6.66 12.85
N ARG A 58 2.62 -7.87 13.38
CA ARG A 58 3.62 -8.95 13.30
C ARG A 58 3.16 -10.05 12.38
N SER A 59 4.11 -10.73 11.77
CA SER A 59 3.81 -11.87 10.91
C SER A 59 3.16 -13.01 11.73
N PRO A 60 2.01 -13.54 11.29
CA PRO A 60 1.42 -14.71 11.95
C PRO A 60 2.25 -15.99 11.79
N ALA A 61 3.08 -16.05 10.77
CA ALA A 61 3.98 -17.19 10.54
C ALA A 61 5.22 -17.16 11.45
N ASP A 62 5.70 -15.97 11.80
CA ASP A 62 6.83 -15.76 12.71
C ASP A 62 6.65 -14.45 13.45
N THR A 63 6.21 -14.52 14.69
CA THR A 63 5.89 -13.35 15.53
C THR A 63 7.12 -12.52 15.93
N ASN A 64 8.34 -12.98 15.66
CA ASN A 64 9.56 -12.18 15.80
C ASN A 64 9.72 -11.16 14.67
N VAL A 65 9.01 -11.36 13.56
CA VAL A 65 9.05 -10.45 12.41
C VAL A 65 8.03 -9.33 12.61
N LEU A 66 8.51 -8.12 12.87
CA LEU A 66 7.70 -6.90 12.88
C LEU A 66 7.53 -6.38 11.46
N ILE A 67 6.34 -6.55 10.90
CA ILE A 67 6.02 -6.07 9.54
C ILE A 67 6.01 -4.55 9.51
N GLY A 68 5.41 -3.92 10.50
CA GLY A 68 5.37 -2.47 10.65
C GLY A 68 4.61 -2.04 11.87
N THR A 69 4.75 -0.76 12.19
CA THR A 69 3.99 -0.08 13.24
C THR A 69 2.99 0.86 12.57
N PHE A 70 1.75 0.84 13.02
CA PHE A 70 0.64 1.58 12.41
C PHE A 70 -0.04 2.48 13.43
N GLN A 71 -0.72 3.50 12.93
CA GLN A 71 -1.37 4.50 13.77
C GLN A 71 -2.72 3.98 14.26
N LYS A 72 -2.96 4.10 15.55
CA LYS A 72 -4.28 3.88 16.15
C LYS A 72 -5.08 5.16 16.02
N GLY A 73 -5.87 5.28 14.95
CA GLY A 73 -6.67 6.47 14.68
C GLY A 73 -7.73 6.73 15.75
N SER A 74 -7.97 8.01 16.03
CA SER A 74 -9.02 8.48 16.93
C SER A 74 -10.27 8.91 16.15
N SER A 75 -11.35 9.23 16.89
CA SER A 75 -12.55 9.81 16.28
C SER A 75 -12.28 11.13 15.55
N GLU A 76 -11.34 11.92 16.03
CA GLU A 76 -10.94 13.17 15.37
C GLU A 76 -10.27 12.91 14.02
N HIS A 77 -9.44 11.87 13.90
CA HIS A 77 -8.88 11.45 12.62
C HIS A 77 -9.97 11.00 11.64
N ALA A 78 -10.96 10.24 12.13
CA ALA A 78 -12.10 9.82 11.30
C ALA A 78 -12.92 11.03 10.81
N LYS A 79 -13.17 12.01 11.66
CA LYS A 79 -13.86 13.25 11.28
C LYS A 79 -13.08 14.06 10.25
N ALA A 80 -11.75 14.17 10.41
CA ALA A 80 -10.89 14.85 9.46
C ALA A 80 -10.88 14.15 8.09
N ALA A 81 -10.83 12.83 8.06
CA ALA A 81 -10.92 12.04 6.83
C ALA A 81 -12.26 12.23 6.12
N LEU A 82 -13.37 12.22 6.87
CA LEU A 82 -14.71 12.45 6.34
C LEU A 82 -14.85 13.88 5.77
N ALA A 83 -14.34 14.89 6.46
CA ALA A 83 -14.35 16.26 5.98
C ALA A 83 -13.57 16.42 4.67
N ALA A 84 -12.41 15.82 4.57
CA ALA A 84 -11.59 15.80 3.35
C ALA A 84 -12.33 15.12 2.18
N ALA A 85 -12.95 13.97 2.44
CA ALA A 85 -13.72 13.24 1.45
C ALA A 85 -14.92 14.04 0.94
N ARG A 86 -15.66 14.69 1.82
CA ARG A 86 -16.80 15.56 1.44
C ARG A 86 -16.35 16.75 0.59
N LYS A 87 -15.24 17.37 0.95
CA LYS A 87 -14.68 18.49 0.20
C LYS A 87 -14.27 18.07 -1.22
N ALA A 88 -13.73 16.89 -1.40
CA ALA A 88 -13.29 16.37 -2.70
C ALA A 88 -14.45 15.79 -3.55
N ALA A 89 -15.54 15.36 -2.92
CA ALA A 89 -16.58 14.55 -3.56
C ALA A 89 -17.19 15.21 -4.80
N ARG A 90 -17.50 16.50 -4.74
CA ARG A 90 -18.15 17.21 -5.86
C ARG A 90 -17.23 17.31 -7.08
N GLY A 91 -15.99 17.71 -6.87
CA GLY A 91 -15.01 17.81 -7.96
C GLY A 91 -14.74 16.44 -8.59
N TRP A 92 -14.58 15.42 -7.76
CA TRP A 92 -14.37 14.05 -8.22
C TRP A 92 -15.56 13.50 -9.01
N ALA A 93 -16.79 13.77 -8.56
CA ALA A 93 -18.01 13.31 -9.24
C ALA A 93 -18.14 13.82 -10.68
N PHE A 94 -17.57 14.97 -10.97
CA PHE A 94 -17.60 15.60 -12.30
C PHE A 94 -16.30 15.42 -13.10
N THR A 95 -15.32 14.72 -12.55
CA THR A 95 -14.09 14.42 -13.27
C THR A 95 -14.38 13.40 -14.40
N PRO A 96 -13.97 13.71 -15.66
CA PRO A 96 -14.11 12.76 -16.75
C PRO A 96 -13.37 11.44 -16.44
N TRP A 97 -13.98 10.34 -16.82
CA TRP A 97 -13.40 9.00 -16.54
C TRP A 97 -12.03 8.75 -17.19
N GLN A 98 -11.67 9.56 -18.20
CA GLN A 98 -10.38 9.49 -18.89
C GLN A 98 -9.22 10.14 -18.11
N GLU A 99 -9.51 10.95 -17.09
CA GLU A 99 -8.53 11.61 -16.21
C GLU A 99 -8.28 10.75 -14.95
#